data_364c286a99720767edc3d9a752835b16
#
_entry.id   364c286a99720767edc3d9a752835b16
#
_cell.length_a   1.000
_cell.length_b   1.000
_cell.length_c   1.000
_cell.angle_alpha   90.00
_cell.angle_beta   90.00
_cell.angle_gamma   90.00
#
_symmetry.space_group_name_H-M   'P 1'
#
loop_
_entity.id
_entity.type
_entity.pdbx_description
1 polymer ?
#
loop_
_entity_poly.entity_id
_entity_poly.type
_entity_poly.pdbx_seq_one_letter_code
_entity_poly.pdbx_strand_id
1 'polypeptide(L)'
;MPFCAYTTQDWGAKIKIYCDKYKEPVIVQPAIRELSDYAKVEPLAATYGTWGKTLEVAKHMSKLVVGDTPYIQTIFSPATTLKKLASNRLISDMVENPAEVHKALRAITETTINFVKANIEAGVSGFFFATQCATYDFMTDQLFAEFCKPYDLAVIDAYKDETW
;
A
#
# COMPACT_ATOMS: atom_id res chain seq x y z
N MET A 1 0.89 -8.59 -11.80
CA MET A 1 1.53 -7.72 -10.81
C MET A 1 0.52 -6.67 -10.37
N PRO A 2 0.21 -6.53 -9.09
CA PRO A 2 -0.72 -5.50 -8.64
C PRO A 2 -0.09 -4.12 -8.81
N PHE A 3 -0.84 -3.19 -9.38
CA PHE A 3 -0.44 -1.79 -9.43
C PHE A 3 -0.88 -1.08 -8.15
N CYS A 4 -0.07 -0.19 -7.62
CA CYS A 4 -0.39 0.59 -6.42
C CYS A 4 -1.74 1.32 -6.52
N ALA A 5 -2.15 1.72 -7.71
CA ALA A 5 -3.43 2.39 -7.96
C ALA A 5 -4.65 1.50 -7.62
N TYR A 6 -4.56 0.18 -7.71
CA TYR A 6 -5.72 -0.69 -7.48
C TYR A 6 -6.26 -0.61 -6.05
N THR A 7 -5.40 -0.69 -5.07
CA THR A 7 -5.81 -0.71 -3.66
C THR A 7 -6.38 0.62 -3.19
N THR A 8 -6.04 1.72 -3.87
CA THR A 8 -6.56 3.05 -3.51
C THR A 8 -8.06 3.22 -3.73
N GLN A 9 -8.67 2.39 -4.60
CA GLN A 9 -10.12 2.39 -4.81
C GLN A 9 -10.89 2.06 -3.54
N ASP A 10 -10.33 1.22 -2.70
CA ASP A 10 -10.98 0.75 -1.49
C ASP A 10 -11.12 1.87 -0.43
N TRP A 11 -10.36 2.97 -0.58
CA TRP A 11 -10.54 4.24 0.13
C TRP A 11 -11.23 5.33 -0.69
N GLY A 12 -11.84 4.97 -1.84
CA GLY A 12 -12.66 5.88 -2.62
C GLY A 12 -11.95 6.64 -3.75
N ALA A 13 -10.68 6.33 -4.06
CA ALA A 13 -10.06 6.86 -5.26
C ALA A 13 -10.72 6.30 -6.52
N LYS A 14 -10.89 7.14 -7.54
CA LYS A 14 -11.36 6.67 -8.85
C LYS A 14 -10.18 6.41 -9.76
N ILE A 15 -10.13 5.21 -10.31
CA ILE A 15 -9.08 4.81 -11.25
C ILE A 15 -9.67 4.56 -12.64
N LYS A 16 -8.86 4.81 -13.65
CA LYS A 16 -9.13 4.42 -15.04
C LYS A 16 -8.23 3.25 -15.39
N ILE A 17 -8.85 2.13 -15.74
CA ILE A 17 -8.17 0.95 -16.27
C ILE A 17 -8.28 1.01 -17.79
N TYR A 18 -7.18 0.76 -18.49
CA TYR A 18 -7.15 0.73 -19.94
C TYR A 18 -7.27 -0.72 -20.44
N CYS A 19 -8.00 -0.92 -21.52
CA CYS A 19 -8.01 -2.20 -22.25
C CYS A 19 -6.74 -2.41 -23.11
N ASP A 20 -5.62 -1.89 -22.62
CA ASP A 20 -4.32 -1.92 -23.26
C ASP A 20 -3.30 -2.46 -22.26
N LYS A 21 -2.69 -3.62 -22.55
CA LYS A 21 -1.74 -4.31 -21.65
C LYS A 21 -0.46 -3.52 -21.37
N TYR A 22 -0.16 -2.49 -22.14
CA TYR A 22 1.00 -1.62 -21.97
C TYR A 22 0.70 -0.34 -21.18
N LYS A 23 -0.57 -0.09 -20.86
CA LYS A 23 -0.97 1.11 -20.11
C LYS A 23 -1.30 0.77 -18.67
N GLU A 24 -0.60 1.42 -17.76
CA GLU A 24 -0.88 1.31 -16.33
C GLU A 24 -2.20 2.00 -15.97
N PRO A 25 -2.92 1.47 -14.97
CA PRO A 25 -4.06 2.17 -14.40
C PRO A 25 -3.63 3.52 -13.82
N VAL A 26 -4.44 4.54 -14.06
CA VAL A 26 -4.19 5.89 -13.51
C VAL A 26 -5.29 6.30 -12.55
N ILE A 27 -4.92 7.04 -11.52
CA ILE A 27 -5.87 7.67 -10.62
C ILE A 27 -6.40 8.93 -11.31
N VAL A 28 -7.69 8.93 -11.61
CA VAL A 28 -8.37 10.08 -12.24
C VAL A 28 -9.00 11.01 -11.21
N GLN A 29 -9.24 10.49 -10.00
CA GLN A 29 -9.69 11.28 -8.86
C GLN A 29 -9.09 10.71 -7.58
N PRO A 30 -8.24 11.46 -6.87
CA PRO A 30 -7.70 11.03 -5.58
C PRO A 30 -8.82 10.94 -4.52
N ALA A 31 -8.61 10.10 -3.51
CA ALA A 31 -9.54 9.97 -2.40
C ALA A 31 -9.47 11.18 -1.45
N ILE A 32 -8.26 11.70 -1.23
CA ILE A 32 -7.99 12.85 -0.36
C ILE A 32 -7.89 14.10 -1.23
N ARG A 33 -8.93 14.93 -1.19
CA ARG A 33 -9.03 16.18 -1.96
C ARG A 33 -8.97 17.42 -1.05
N GLU A 34 -9.35 17.25 0.19
CA GLU A 34 -9.31 18.27 1.23
C GLU A 34 -8.82 17.66 2.55
N LEU A 35 -8.50 18.48 3.54
CA LEU A 35 -7.93 18.03 4.81
C LEU A 35 -8.87 17.08 5.56
N SER A 36 -10.17 17.32 5.52
CA SER A 36 -11.19 16.49 6.16
C SER A 36 -11.25 15.06 5.61
N ASP A 37 -10.76 14.83 4.38
CA ASP A 37 -10.77 13.50 3.76
C ASP A 37 -9.77 12.54 4.40
N TYR A 38 -8.71 13.03 5.06
CA TYR A 38 -7.77 12.17 5.80
C TYR A 38 -8.47 11.35 6.88
N ALA A 39 -9.50 11.91 7.52
CA ALA A 39 -10.27 11.21 8.53
C ALA A 39 -11.09 10.02 8.00
N LYS A 40 -11.30 9.94 6.69
CA LYS A 40 -12.02 8.85 6.01
C LYS A 40 -11.11 7.67 5.66
N VAL A 41 -9.80 7.83 5.82
CA VAL A 41 -8.83 6.74 5.63
C VAL A 41 -8.82 5.90 6.89
N GLU A 42 -9.62 4.84 6.90
CA GLU A 42 -9.75 3.90 8.01
C GLU A 42 -9.06 2.57 7.67
N PRO A 43 -8.66 1.78 8.69
CA PRO A 43 -8.12 0.45 8.48
C PRO A 43 -9.11 -0.46 7.74
N LEU A 44 -8.61 -1.25 6.79
CA LEU A 44 -9.39 -2.20 6.02
C LEU A 44 -9.00 -3.64 6.36
N ALA A 45 -9.97 -4.55 6.31
CA ALA A 45 -9.70 -5.97 6.42
C ALA A 45 -8.94 -6.47 5.17
N ALA A 46 -8.06 -7.46 5.35
CA ALA A 46 -7.33 -8.09 4.24
C ALA A 46 -8.22 -8.68 3.15
N THR A 47 -9.46 -9.01 3.49
CA THR A 47 -10.48 -9.58 2.59
C THR A 47 -11.34 -8.53 1.90
N TYR A 48 -11.15 -7.24 2.22
CA TYR A 48 -11.98 -6.17 1.68
C TYR A 48 -11.57 -5.80 0.24
N GLY A 49 -12.57 -5.56 -0.61
CA GLY A 49 -12.42 -4.96 -1.92
C GLY A 49 -11.31 -5.55 -2.79
N THR A 50 -10.41 -4.71 -3.24
CA THR A 50 -9.26 -5.07 -4.10
C THR A 50 -8.19 -5.83 -3.32
N TRP A 51 -8.00 -5.55 -2.03
CA TRP A 51 -7.12 -6.30 -1.14
C TRP A 51 -7.56 -7.77 -1.10
N GLY A 52 -8.86 -8.01 -0.89
CA GLY A 52 -9.42 -9.36 -0.86
C GLY A 52 -9.26 -10.11 -2.19
N LYS A 53 -9.49 -9.43 -3.32
CA LYS A 53 -9.26 -10.03 -4.64
C LYS A 53 -7.80 -10.44 -4.84
N THR A 54 -6.87 -9.60 -4.40
CA THR A 54 -5.43 -9.91 -4.50
C THR A 54 -5.05 -11.08 -3.58
N LEU A 55 -5.63 -11.16 -2.39
CA LEU A 55 -5.43 -12.29 -1.47
C LEU A 55 -5.98 -13.61 -2.07
N GLU A 56 -7.13 -13.58 -2.72
CA GLU A 56 -7.66 -14.78 -3.42
C GLU A 56 -6.72 -15.24 -4.55
N VAL A 57 -6.11 -14.31 -5.29
CA VAL A 57 -5.06 -14.66 -6.27
C VAL A 57 -3.90 -15.38 -5.59
N ALA A 58 -3.40 -14.88 -4.43
CA ALA A 58 -2.33 -15.52 -3.69
C ALA A 58 -2.71 -16.96 -3.27
N LYS A 59 -3.92 -17.17 -2.74
CA LYS A 59 -4.44 -18.50 -2.38
C LYS A 59 -4.53 -19.44 -3.58
N HIS A 60 -4.85 -18.95 -4.77
CA HIS A 60 -4.86 -19.75 -5.99
C HIS A 60 -3.44 -20.08 -6.45
N MET A 61 -2.52 -19.12 -6.37
CA MET A 61 -1.12 -19.34 -6.72
C MET A 61 -0.46 -20.39 -5.84
N SER A 62 -0.71 -20.40 -4.54
CA SER A 62 -0.21 -21.43 -3.61
C SER A 62 -0.60 -22.86 -4.02
N LYS A 63 -1.76 -23.03 -4.65
CA LYS A 63 -2.23 -24.34 -5.13
C LYS A 63 -1.62 -24.73 -6.47
N LEU A 64 -1.18 -23.76 -7.27
CA LEU A 64 -0.64 -23.99 -8.61
C LEU A 64 0.88 -24.15 -8.61
N VAL A 65 1.57 -23.46 -7.67
CA VAL A 65 3.01 -23.56 -7.51
C VAL A 65 3.32 -24.88 -6.79
N VAL A 66 3.95 -25.80 -7.51
CA VAL A 66 4.24 -27.14 -7.02
C VAL A 66 5.71 -27.24 -6.58
N GLY A 67 5.96 -27.91 -5.44
CA GLY A 67 7.29 -28.16 -4.90
C GLY A 67 7.87 -26.94 -4.18
N ASP A 68 9.19 -26.83 -4.17
CA ASP A 68 9.95 -25.81 -3.41
C ASP A 68 10.13 -24.50 -4.17
N THR A 69 9.22 -24.17 -5.12
CA THR A 69 9.33 -22.92 -5.87
C THR A 69 8.74 -21.77 -5.07
N PRO A 70 9.57 -20.85 -4.55
CA PRO A 70 9.06 -19.69 -3.81
C PRO A 70 8.37 -18.71 -4.75
N TYR A 71 7.32 -18.07 -4.26
CA TYR A 71 6.71 -16.93 -4.93
C TYR A 71 6.46 -15.79 -3.95
N ILE A 72 6.60 -14.57 -4.42
CA ILE A 72 6.50 -13.36 -3.61
C ILE A 72 5.34 -12.48 -4.03
N GLN A 73 4.74 -11.82 -3.05
CA GLN A 73 3.69 -10.83 -3.25
C GLN A 73 4.28 -9.41 -3.24
N THR A 74 3.86 -8.56 -4.17
CA THR A 74 4.21 -7.14 -4.12
C THR A 74 3.30 -6.43 -3.11
N ILE A 75 3.91 -5.69 -2.20
CA ILE A 75 3.25 -4.75 -1.29
C ILE A 75 3.87 -3.36 -1.44
N PHE A 76 3.07 -2.33 -1.19
CA PHE A 76 3.53 -0.95 -1.29
C PHE A 76 3.68 -0.33 0.10
N SER A 77 4.70 0.52 0.26
CA SER A 77 4.89 1.24 1.51
C SER A 77 3.66 2.10 1.84
N PRO A 78 3.35 2.31 3.14
CA PRO A 78 2.21 3.14 3.54
C PRO A 78 2.26 4.54 2.95
N ALA A 79 3.45 5.17 2.92
CA ALA A 79 3.62 6.49 2.32
C ALA A 79 3.41 6.48 0.80
N THR A 80 3.82 5.41 0.09
CA THR A 80 3.55 5.24 -1.35
C THR A 80 2.05 5.16 -1.62
N THR A 81 1.32 4.40 -0.81
CA THR A 81 -0.14 4.29 -0.90
C THR A 81 -0.81 5.64 -0.61
N LEU A 82 -0.38 6.34 0.46
CA LEU A 82 -0.91 7.65 0.80
C LEU A 82 -0.63 8.70 -0.28
N LYS A 83 0.56 8.67 -0.91
CA LYS A 83 0.87 9.51 -2.07
C LYS A 83 -0.15 9.34 -3.20
N LYS A 84 -0.57 8.11 -3.45
CA LYS A 84 -1.60 7.83 -4.46
C LYS A 84 -2.99 8.31 -4.04
N LEU A 85 -3.30 8.29 -2.74
CA LEU A 85 -4.58 8.79 -2.21
C LEU A 85 -4.66 10.31 -2.18
N ALA A 86 -3.56 11.01 -1.82
CA ALA A 86 -3.51 12.46 -1.63
C ALA A 86 -2.95 13.23 -2.84
N SER A 87 -2.31 12.51 -3.81
CA SER A 87 -1.72 13.15 -4.98
C SER A 87 -0.70 14.26 -4.62
N ASN A 88 -0.76 15.40 -5.27
CA ASN A 88 0.24 16.47 -5.16
C ASN A 88 0.22 17.22 -3.82
N ARG A 89 -0.84 17.05 -3.01
CA ARG A 89 -0.96 17.76 -1.74
C ARG A 89 -0.16 17.13 -0.58
N LEU A 90 0.29 15.87 -0.73
CA LEU A 90 0.87 15.12 0.39
C LEU A 90 2.03 15.85 1.09
N ILE A 91 2.95 16.43 0.33
CA ILE A 91 4.14 17.10 0.92
C ILE A 91 3.75 18.35 1.71
N SER A 92 2.84 19.19 1.17
CA SER A 92 2.35 20.36 1.92
C SER A 92 1.60 19.94 3.18
N ASP A 93 0.76 18.88 3.09
CA ASP A 93 0.02 18.37 4.23
C ASP A 93 0.95 17.75 5.31
N MET A 94 2.05 17.11 4.94
CA MET A 94 3.07 16.63 5.90
C MET A 94 3.65 17.78 6.73
N VAL A 95 3.84 18.95 6.12
CA VAL A 95 4.42 20.13 6.80
C VAL A 95 3.36 20.91 7.58
N GLU A 96 2.20 21.12 7.00
CA GLU A 96 1.16 22.01 7.55
C GLU A 96 0.19 21.28 8.48
N ASN A 97 -0.07 19.98 8.24
CA ASN A 97 -1.09 19.18 8.92
C ASN A 97 -0.57 17.78 9.29
N PRO A 98 0.57 17.65 9.97
CA PRO A 98 1.23 16.37 10.22
C PRO A 98 0.35 15.35 10.96
N ALA A 99 -0.50 15.81 11.87
CA ALA A 99 -1.37 14.93 12.67
C ALA A 99 -2.35 14.13 11.81
N GLU A 100 -2.96 14.77 10.81
CA GLU A 100 -3.91 14.12 9.90
C GLU A 100 -3.19 13.13 8.97
N VAL A 101 -2.00 13.49 8.48
CA VAL A 101 -1.16 12.61 7.68
C VAL A 101 -0.76 11.37 8.48
N HIS A 102 -0.31 11.53 9.72
CA HIS A 102 0.04 10.41 10.61
C HIS A 102 -1.16 9.50 10.89
N LYS A 103 -2.37 10.06 11.03
CA LYS A 103 -3.59 9.27 11.22
C LYS A 103 -3.85 8.35 10.04
N ALA A 104 -3.81 8.88 8.82
CA ALA A 104 -3.98 8.08 7.61
C ALA A 104 -2.86 7.05 7.42
N LEU A 105 -1.59 7.41 7.70
CA LEU A 105 -0.47 6.48 7.64
C LEU A 105 -0.66 5.29 8.59
N ARG A 106 -1.14 5.53 9.82
CA ARG A 106 -1.44 4.44 10.76
C ARG A 106 -2.52 3.49 10.20
N ALA A 107 -3.59 4.01 9.64
CA ALA A 107 -4.68 3.22 9.07
C ALA A 107 -4.21 2.36 7.87
N ILE A 108 -3.41 2.96 6.97
CA ILE A 108 -2.83 2.26 5.83
C ILE A 108 -1.83 1.19 6.29
N THR A 109 -1.02 1.49 7.30
CA THR A 109 -0.06 0.54 7.88
C THR A 109 -0.75 -0.67 8.46
N GLU A 110 -1.81 -0.46 9.26
CA GLU A 110 -2.62 -1.54 9.81
C GLU A 110 -3.25 -2.41 8.72
N THR A 111 -3.82 -1.78 7.68
CA THR A 111 -4.34 -2.48 6.50
C THR A 111 -3.27 -3.34 5.83
N THR A 112 -2.07 -2.77 5.64
CA THR A 112 -0.96 -3.47 4.99
C THR A 112 -0.47 -4.65 5.84
N ILE A 113 -0.36 -4.48 7.16
CA ILE A 113 -0.01 -5.55 8.10
C ILE A 113 -1.04 -6.68 8.07
N ASN A 114 -2.34 -6.36 8.09
CA ASN A 114 -3.40 -7.35 7.99
C ASN A 114 -3.32 -8.15 6.69
N PHE A 115 -3.04 -7.46 5.59
CA PHE A 115 -2.86 -8.10 4.28
C PHE A 115 -1.60 -8.98 4.22
N VAL A 116 -0.49 -8.53 4.78
CA VAL A 116 0.76 -9.31 4.89
C VAL A 116 0.52 -10.62 5.64
N LYS A 117 -0.07 -10.56 6.83
CA LYS A 117 -0.40 -11.75 7.63
C LYS A 117 -1.28 -12.75 6.88
N ALA A 118 -2.34 -12.26 6.24
CA ALA A 118 -3.23 -13.10 5.45
C ALA A 118 -2.55 -13.75 4.24
N ASN A 119 -1.55 -13.07 3.62
CA ASN A 119 -0.77 -13.65 2.53
C ASN A 119 0.21 -14.71 3.02
N ILE A 120 0.82 -14.56 4.20
CA ILE A 120 1.66 -15.59 4.83
C ILE A 120 0.80 -16.85 5.08
N GLU A 121 -0.37 -16.71 5.68
CA GLU A 121 -1.33 -17.80 5.88
C GLU A 121 -1.76 -18.46 4.55
N ALA A 122 -1.80 -17.68 3.46
CA ALA A 122 -2.08 -18.18 2.12
C ALA A 122 -0.90 -18.89 1.45
N GLY A 123 0.28 -18.93 2.08
CA GLY A 123 1.47 -19.63 1.59
C GLY A 123 2.40 -18.79 0.71
N VAL A 124 2.34 -17.46 0.80
CA VAL A 124 3.32 -16.56 0.15
C VAL A 124 4.67 -16.71 0.83
N SER A 125 5.73 -16.91 0.04
CA SER A 125 7.09 -17.15 0.54
C SER A 125 7.81 -15.88 0.99
N GLY A 126 7.35 -14.69 0.54
CA GLY A 126 7.97 -13.42 0.88
C GLY A 126 7.30 -12.25 0.18
N PHE A 127 7.87 -11.06 0.38
CA PHE A 127 7.30 -9.83 -0.15
C PHE A 127 8.32 -8.99 -0.92
N PHE A 128 7.88 -8.46 -2.06
CA PHE A 128 8.57 -7.35 -2.71
C PHE A 128 7.99 -6.05 -2.13
N PHE A 129 8.72 -5.43 -1.21
CA PHE A 129 8.33 -4.17 -0.57
C PHE A 129 8.71 -2.99 -1.46
N ALA A 130 7.72 -2.39 -2.11
CA ALA A 130 7.92 -1.30 -3.05
C ALA A 130 7.73 0.06 -2.39
N THR A 131 8.81 0.83 -2.24
CA THR A 131 8.76 2.21 -1.77
C THR A 131 9.09 3.18 -2.90
N GLN A 132 8.11 4.00 -3.30
CA GLN A 132 8.23 5.00 -4.37
C GLN A 132 8.45 6.42 -3.82
N CYS A 133 8.48 6.56 -2.48
CA CYS A 133 8.67 7.84 -1.81
C CYS A 133 10.11 8.07 -1.35
N ALA A 134 10.94 7.01 -1.30
CA ALA A 134 12.34 7.08 -0.87
C ALA A 134 13.24 7.65 -1.99
N THR A 135 13.00 8.87 -2.38
CA THR A 135 13.78 9.60 -3.41
C THR A 135 13.84 11.08 -3.07
N TYR A 136 15.00 11.69 -3.27
CA TYR A 136 15.22 13.12 -3.04
C TYR A 136 14.41 14.03 -3.97
N ASP A 137 13.95 13.51 -5.11
CA ASP A 137 13.05 14.24 -6.00
C ASP A 137 11.65 14.44 -5.40
N PHE A 138 11.31 13.64 -4.38
CA PHE A 138 9.98 13.68 -3.78
C PHE A 138 9.98 14.25 -2.36
N MET A 139 10.92 13.86 -1.49
CA MET A 139 10.97 14.33 -0.11
C MET A 139 12.39 14.39 0.45
N THR A 140 12.55 15.19 1.52
CA THR A 140 13.80 15.30 2.27
C THR A 140 14.00 14.11 3.20
N ASP A 141 15.24 13.91 3.68
CA ASP A 141 15.56 12.90 4.70
C ASP A 141 14.73 13.07 5.97
N GLN A 142 14.46 14.31 6.37
CA GLN A 142 13.65 14.60 7.56
C GLN A 142 12.21 14.11 7.39
N LEU A 143 11.57 14.45 6.26
CA LEU A 143 10.21 13.97 5.97
C LEU A 143 10.16 12.45 5.83
N PHE A 144 11.18 11.84 5.21
CA PHE A 144 11.26 10.38 5.12
C PHE A 144 11.40 9.75 6.51
N ALA A 145 12.27 10.28 7.36
CA ALA A 145 12.48 9.76 8.71
C ALA A 145 11.22 9.84 9.58
N GLU A 146 10.39 10.86 9.38
CA GLU A 146 9.18 11.09 10.16
C GLU A 146 7.96 10.34 9.57
N PHE A 147 7.72 10.45 8.26
CA PHE A 147 6.46 9.98 7.63
C PHE A 147 6.57 8.67 6.86
N CYS A 148 7.77 8.14 6.63
CA CYS A 148 7.95 6.88 5.93
C CYS A 148 8.55 5.80 6.81
N LYS A 149 9.77 6.01 7.31
CA LYS A 149 10.57 5.02 7.99
C LYS A 149 9.85 4.28 9.13
N PRO A 150 9.14 4.92 10.08
CA PRO A 150 8.50 4.20 11.19
C PRO A 150 7.38 3.28 10.70
N TYR A 151 6.65 3.68 9.68
CA TYR A 151 5.56 2.92 9.08
C TYR A 151 6.06 1.76 8.21
N ASP A 152 7.12 1.99 7.45
CA ASP A 152 7.78 0.98 6.64
C ASP A 152 8.37 -0.13 7.53
N LEU A 153 9.05 0.25 8.62
CA LEU A 153 9.59 -0.70 9.59
C LEU A 153 8.48 -1.51 10.28
N ALA A 154 7.36 -0.89 10.65
CA ALA A 154 6.24 -1.60 11.25
C ALA A 154 5.65 -2.67 10.31
N VAL A 155 5.59 -2.40 9.00
CA VAL A 155 5.17 -3.41 8.01
C VAL A 155 6.22 -4.52 7.88
N ILE A 156 7.51 -4.17 7.78
CA ILE A 156 8.60 -5.14 7.65
C ILE A 156 8.69 -6.05 8.89
N ASP A 157 8.54 -5.48 10.08
CA ASP A 157 8.53 -6.23 11.34
C ASP A 157 7.40 -7.27 11.41
N ALA A 158 6.31 -7.06 10.67
CA ALA A 158 5.20 -8.00 10.63
C ALA A 158 5.48 -9.30 9.86
N TYR A 159 6.56 -9.37 9.08
CA TYR A 159 6.88 -10.57 8.28
C TYR A 159 8.35 -10.98 8.25
N LYS A 160 9.27 -10.21 8.84
CA LYS A 160 10.72 -10.47 8.75
C LYS A 160 11.14 -11.84 9.28
N ASP A 161 10.41 -12.39 10.25
CA ASP A 161 10.72 -13.67 10.88
C ASP A 161 9.88 -14.84 10.29
N GLU A 162 8.94 -14.54 9.40
CA GLU A 162 7.97 -15.48 8.82
C GLU A 162 8.25 -15.79 7.34
N THR A 163 9.21 -15.11 6.75
CA THR A 163 9.54 -15.20 5.33
C THR A 163 11.03 -15.35 5.12
N TRP A 164 11.43 -15.68 3.92
CA TRP A 164 12.85 -15.89 3.56
C TRP A 164 13.64 -14.60 3.62
#